data_7eccd5956a1b6f651cec15dd8a54a13d
#
_entry.id   7eccd5956a1b6f651cec15dd8a54a13d
#
_cell.length_a   1.000
_cell.length_b   1.000
_cell.length_c   1.000
_cell.angle_alpha   90.00
_cell.angle_beta   90.00
_cell.angle_gamma   90.00
#
_symmetry.space_group_name_H-M   'P 1'
#
loop_
_entity.id
_entity.type
_entity.pdbx_description
1 polymer ?
#
loop_
_entity_poly.entity_id
_entity_poly.type
_entity_poly.pdbx_seq_one_letter_code
_entity_poly.pdbx_strand_id
1 'polypeptide(L)'
;MKRTAVFAHYDKNNLIQDYVVYYLSELKKCAEKIIFVSDSDVLPVELKKIEDIVEHSIIGRHGEYDFGSYKRGFLYAKENNLLTTCEELILANDSCYAPLFPFKEMFSVMSQKTIDFPEYFCNNT
;
A
#
# COMPACT_ATOMS: atom_id res chain seq x y z
N MET A 1 -6.90 -7.43 -16.49
CA MET A 1 -5.55 -7.02 -16.06
C MET A 1 -5.41 -7.20 -14.56
N LYS A 2 -4.36 -7.86 -14.15
CA LYS A 2 -4.14 -8.16 -12.73
C LYS A 2 -3.30 -7.08 -12.08
N ARG A 3 -3.83 -6.50 -11.01
CA ARG A 3 -3.17 -5.42 -10.27
C ARG A 3 -3.09 -5.75 -8.80
N THR A 4 -1.97 -5.38 -8.21
CA THR A 4 -1.77 -5.45 -6.77
C THR A 4 -1.54 -4.03 -6.26
N ALA A 5 -2.18 -3.69 -5.17
CA ALA A 5 -2.05 -2.36 -4.59
C ALA A 5 -1.36 -2.44 -3.23
N VAL A 6 -0.53 -1.45 -2.95
CA VAL A 6 0.01 -1.22 -1.62
C VAL A 6 -0.58 0.09 -1.14
N PHE A 7 -1.27 0.04 -0.03
CA PHE A 7 -1.91 1.21 0.55
C PHE A 7 -1.14 1.65 1.79
N ALA A 8 -0.64 2.87 1.77
CA ALA A 8 0.08 3.45 2.89
C ALA A 8 -0.88 4.20 3.80
N HIS A 9 -0.91 3.83 5.06
CA HIS A 9 -1.81 4.40 6.05
C HIS A 9 -1.04 5.01 7.20
N TYR A 10 -1.57 6.11 7.72
CA TYR A 10 -1.11 6.71 8.96
C TYR A 10 -2.28 7.37 9.66
N ASP A 11 -2.40 7.16 10.97
CA ASP A 11 -3.37 7.86 11.79
C ASP A 11 -2.76 8.10 13.16
N LYS A 12 -2.73 9.34 13.59
CA LYS A 12 -2.09 9.70 14.86
C LYS A 12 -2.78 9.06 16.06
N ASN A 13 -4.04 8.67 15.91
CA ASN A 13 -4.82 8.04 16.98
C ASN A 13 -4.93 6.53 16.81
N ASN A 14 -4.20 5.95 15.85
CA ASN A 14 -4.17 4.51 15.60
C ASN A 14 -5.53 3.95 15.19
N LEU A 15 -6.32 4.75 14.49
CA LEU A 15 -7.65 4.37 14.04
C LEU A 15 -7.67 4.18 12.52
N ILE A 16 -8.63 3.39 12.06
CA ILE A 16 -8.94 3.31 10.65
C ILE A 16 -10.24 4.07 10.46
N GLN A 17 -10.14 5.28 9.91
CA GLN A 17 -11.28 6.15 9.72
C GLN A 17 -12.22 5.60 8.64
N ASP A 18 -13.48 6.03 8.69
CA ASP A 18 -14.46 5.56 7.72
C ASP A 18 -14.07 5.86 6.27
N TYR A 19 -13.45 7.02 6.03
CA TYR A 19 -13.04 7.35 4.68
C TYR A 19 -11.96 6.42 4.14
N VAL A 20 -11.13 5.86 5.04
CA VAL A 20 -10.12 4.87 4.65
C VAL A 20 -10.80 3.57 4.22
N VAL A 21 -11.80 3.14 4.98
CA VAL A 21 -12.58 1.96 4.62
C VAL A 21 -13.22 2.14 3.25
N TYR A 22 -13.82 3.29 3.02
CA TYR A 22 -14.43 3.61 1.73
C TYR A 22 -13.40 3.58 0.60
N TYR A 23 -12.26 4.21 0.83
CA TYR A 23 -11.18 4.27 -0.15
C TYR A 23 -10.72 2.86 -0.53
N LEU A 24 -10.48 2.02 0.47
CA LEU A 24 -10.05 0.65 0.24
C LEU A 24 -11.10 -0.16 -0.52
N SER A 25 -12.36 0.05 -0.20
CA SER A 25 -13.46 -0.63 -0.91
C SER A 25 -13.49 -0.25 -2.38
N GLU A 26 -13.25 1.03 -2.69
CA GLU A 26 -13.19 1.49 -4.07
C GLU A 26 -11.93 0.99 -4.76
N LEU A 27 -10.81 0.97 -4.05
CA LEU A 27 -9.56 0.45 -4.59
C LEU A 27 -9.67 -1.03 -4.94
N LYS A 28 -10.43 -1.77 -4.16
CA LYS A 28 -10.63 -3.21 -4.39
C LYS A 28 -11.28 -3.48 -5.75
N LYS A 29 -12.03 -2.54 -6.28
CA LYS A 29 -12.63 -2.67 -7.60
C LYS A 29 -11.59 -2.60 -8.71
N CYS A 30 -10.44 -2.00 -8.43
CA CYS A 30 -9.37 -1.82 -9.41
C CYS A 30 -8.21 -2.79 -9.21
N ALA A 31 -8.07 -3.36 -8.02
CA ALA A 31 -6.94 -4.22 -7.68
C ALA A 31 -7.44 -5.55 -7.11
N GLU A 32 -6.86 -6.65 -7.57
CA GLU A 32 -7.22 -7.96 -7.05
C GLU A 32 -6.80 -8.12 -5.59
N LYS A 33 -5.63 -7.59 -5.26
CA LYS A 33 -5.06 -7.74 -3.92
C LYS A 33 -4.58 -6.40 -3.41
N ILE A 34 -4.85 -6.14 -2.14
CA ILE A 34 -4.42 -4.92 -1.48
C ILE A 34 -3.59 -5.30 -0.27
N ILE A 35 -2.37 -4.76 -0.20
CA ILE A 35 -1.53 -4.89 0.97
C ILE A 35 -1.64 -3.58 1.75
N PHE A 36 -2.17 -3.67 2.96
CA PHE A 36 -2.37 -2.51 3.82
C PHE A 36 -1.17 -2.37 4.74
N VAL A 37 -0.46 -1.25 4.64
CA VAL A 37 0.72 -1.01 5.48
C VAL A 37 0.47 0.25 6.28
N SER A 38 0.53 0.15 7.60
CA SER A 38 0.29 1.30 8.47
C SER A 38 1.53 1.68 9.24
N ASP A 39 1.82 2.98 9.26
CA ASP A 39 2.84 3.58 10.12
C ASP A 39 2.20 4.04 11.42
N SER A 40 1.31 3.21 11.96
CA SER A 40 0.59 3.45 13.20
C SER A 40 0.42 2.14 13.93
N ASP A 41 0.17 2.20 15.22
CA ASP A 41 -0.09 0.99 16.02
C ASP A 41 -1.59 0.72 16.06
N VAL A 42 -2.14 0.39 14.90
CA VAL A 42 -3.58 0.20 14.73
C VAL A 42 -4.08 -0.93 15.62
N LEU A 43 -5.18 -0.65 16.32
CA LEU A 43 -5.78 -1.61 17.24
C LEU A 43 -6.42 -2.77 16.48
N PRO A 44 -6.39 -3.98 17.05
CA PRO A 44 -7.00 -5.15 16.39
C PRO A 44 -8.48 -4.93 16.04
N VAL A 45 -9.22 -4.21 16.87
CA VAL A 45 -10.63 -3.96 16.62
C VAL A 45 -10.82 -3.10 15.36
N GLU A 46 -9.87 -2.19 15.09
CA GLU A 46 -9.92 -1.36 13.89
C GLU A 46 -9.63 -2.17 12.64
N LEU A 47 -8.72 -3.13 12.74
CA LEU A 47 -8.37 -3.98 11.60
C LEU A 47 -9.54 -4.81 11.10
N LYS A 48 -10.48 -5.12 11.96
CA LYS A 48 -11.66 -5.88 11.55
C LYS A 48 -12.50 -5.15 10.52
N LYS A 49 -12.40 -3.83 10.47
CA LYS A 49 -13.14 -3.03 9.48
C LYS A 49 -12.71 -3.30 8.05
N ILE A 50 -11.49 -3.77 7.88
CA ILE A 50 -10.90 -3.96 6.54
C ILE A 50 -10.44 -5.37 6.26
N GLU A 51 -10.61 -6.30 7.20
CA GLU A 51 -10.08 -7.66 7.03
C GLU A 51 -10.66 -8.39 5.81
N ASP A 52 -11.86 -8.04 5.39
CA ASP A 52 -12.48 -8.64 4.21
C ASP A 52 -12.10 -7.93 2.91
N ILE A 53 -11.39 -6.82 3.01
CA ILE A 53 -11.04 -6.01 1.86
C ILE A 53 -9.59 -6.23 1.44
N VAL A 54 -8.70 -6.34 2.43
CA VAL A 54 -7.26 -6.42 2.14
C VAL A 54 -6.76 -7.86 2.21
N GLU A 55 -5.71 -8.12 1.44
CA GLU A 55 -5.07 -9.43 1.42
C GLU A 55 -4.24 -9.64 2.68
N HIS A 56 -3.56 -8.60 3.14
CA HIS A 56 -2.68 -8.66 4.28
C HIS A 56 -2.48 -7.27 4.87
N SER A 57 -2.23 -7.21 6.18
CA SER A 57 -1.97 -5.95 6.88
C SER A 57 -0.61 -6.03 7.57
N ILE A 58 0.20 -4.99 7.38
CA ILE A 58 1.48 -4.83 8.06
C ILE A 58 1.34 -3.61 8.96
N ILE A 59 1.37 -3.83 10.26
CA ILE A 59 1.05 -2.80 11.25
C ILE A 59 2.26 -2.53 12.14
N GLY A 60 2.54 -1.27 12.38
CA GLY A 60 3.59 -0.87 13.30
C GLY A 60 4.25 0.42 12.84
N ARG A 61 4.61 1.26 13.79
CA ARG A 61 5.27 2.52 13.47
C ARG A 61 6.67 2.26 12.97
N HIS A 62 6.99 2.80 11.80
CA HIS A 62 8.33 2.69 11.24
C HIS A 62 8.98 4.06 11.04
N GLY A 63 8.17 5.13 11.02
CA GLY A 63 8.70 6.48 10.94
C GLY A 63 9.28 6.88 9.58
N GLU A 64 8.98 6.11 8.55
CA GLU A 64 9.54 6.35 7.21
C GLU A 64 8.50 6.89 6.23
N TYR A 65 7.37 7.31 6.74
CA TYR A 65 6.27 7.87 5.96
C TYR A 65 5.74 6.90 4.91
N ASP A 66 5.10 7.43 3.89
CA ASP A 66 4.48 6.59 2.85
C ASP A 66 5.51 5.76 2.10
N PHE A 67 6.68 6.31 1.87
CA PHE A 67 7.77 5.60 1.20
C PHE A 67 8.11 4.31 1.91
N GLY A 68 8.28 4.37 3.24
CA GLY A 68 8.57 3.18 4.02
C GLY A 68 7.46 2.16 3.99
N SER A 69 6.21 2.62 3.96
CA SER A 69 5.05 1.75 3.84
C SER A 69 5.01 1.06 2.48
N TYR A 70 5.26 1.80 1.40
CA TYR A 70 5.29 1.22 0.06
C TYR A 70 6.37 0.16 -0.06
N LYS A 71 7.54 0.45 0.50
CA LYS A 71 8.65 -0.51 0.47
C LYS A 71 8.29 -1.81 1.18
N ARG A 72 7.71 -1.70 2.37
CA ARG A 72 7.33 -2.89 3.15
C ARG A 72 6.27 -3.71 2.45
N GLY A 73 5.27 -3.04 1.88
CA GLY A 73 4.21 -3.72 1.15
C GLY A 73 4.74 -4.40 -0.11
N PHE A 74 5.62 -3.72 -0.83
CA PHE A 74 6.24 -4.30 -2.03
C PHE A 74 7.06 -5.54 -1.68
N LEU A 75 7.88 -5.46 -0.64
CA LEU A 75 8.71 -6.58 -0.23
C LEU A 75 7.84 -7.77 0.21
N TYR A 76 6.79 -7.52 0.94
CA TYR A 76 5.86 -8.57 1.33
C TYR A 76 5.26 -9.25 0.10
N ALA A 77 4.79 -8.45 -0.84
CA ALA A 77 4.16 -8.99 -2.06
C ALA A 77 5.16 -9.82 -2.86
N LYS A 78 6.40 -9.36 -2.95
CA LYS A 78 7.46 -10.08 -3.65
C LYS A 78 7.75 -11.41 -2.97
N GLU A 79 7.94 -11.39 -1.66
CA GLU A 79 8.29 -12.60 -0.90
C GLU A 79 7.18 -13.64 -0.88
N ASN A 80 5.94 -13.20 -1.01
CA ASN A 80 4.79 -14.08 -0.97
C ASN A 80 4.23 -14.39 -2.36
N ASN A 81 5.01 -14.11 -3.39
CA ASN A 81 4.66 -14.42 -4.79
C ASN A 81 3.37 -13.75 -5.28
N LEU A 82 2.98 -12.66 -4.67
CA LEU A 82 1.79 -11.93 -5.09
C LEU A 82 2.02 -11.13 -6.37
N LEU A 83 3.28 -10.95 -6.76
CA LEU A 83 3.64 -10.21 -7.96
C LEU A 83 3.87 -11.11 -9.17
N THR A 84 3.80 -12.42 -9.01
CA THR A 84 4.09 -13.38 -10.07
C THR A 84 3.15 -13.20 -11.26
N THR A 85 1.86 -12.95 -10.98
CA THR A 85 0.87 -12.75 -12.02
C THR A 85 0.43 -11.29 -12.12
N CYS A 86 1.09 -10.40 -11.39
CA CYS A 86 0.75 -9.00 -11.34
C CYS A 86 1.34 -8.27 -12.54
N GLU A 87 0.50 -7.51 -13.24
CA GLU A 87 0.93 -6.73 -14.40
C GLU A 87 1.22 -5.28 -14.04
N GLU A 88 0.51 -4.76 -13.04
CA GLU A 88 0.68 -3.38 -12.59
C GLU A 88 0.60 -3.31 -11.09
N LEU A 89 1.40 -2.42 -10.52
CA LEU A 89 1.41 -2.14 -9.10
C LEU A 89 0.84 -0.74 -8.86
N ILE A 90 -0.11 -0.65 -7.95
CA ILE A 90 -0.71 0.62 -7.55
C ILE A 90 -0.13 1.00 -6.20
N LEU A 91 0.40 2.21 -6.10
CA LEU A 91 0.80 2.77 -4.81
C LEU A 91 -0.18 3.87 -4.46
N ALA A 92 -0.83 3.73 -3.33
CA ALA A 92 -1.86 4.65 -2.90
C ALA A 92 -1.71 4.98 -1.41
N ASN A 93 -2.29 6.08 -1.01
CA ASN A 93 -2.35 6.44 0.41
C ASN A 93 -3.72 7.05 0.71
N ASP A 94 -3.93 7.41 1.96
CA ASP A 94 -5.22 7.94 2.39
C ASP A 94 -5.49 9.37 1.93
N SER A 95 -4.57 9.99 1.19
CA SER A 95 -4.72 11.35 0.67
C SER A 95 -4.92 11.40 -0.82
N CYS A 96 -4.30 10.48 -1.57
CA CYS A 96 -4.38 10.50 -3.02
C CYS A 96 -3.96 9.17 -3.62
N TYR A 97 -4.31 8.98 -4.90
CA TYR A 97 -3.85 7.83 -5.66
C TYR A 97 -2.48 8.12 -6.25
N ALA A 98 -1.62 7.14 -6.20
CA ALA A 98 -0.41 7.18 -7.00
C ALA A 98 -0.73 6.66 -8.40
N PRO A 99 0.04 7.07 -9.42
CA PRO A 99 -0.13 6.54 -10.76
C PRO A 99 0.06 5.03 -10.81
N LEU A 100 -0.52 4.40 -11.81
CA LEU A 100 -0.30 2.98 -12.09
C LEU A 100 1.05 2.81 -12.77
N PHE A 101 1.80 1.80 -12.35
CA PHE A 101 3.10 1.49 -12.92
C PHE A 101 3.13 0.05 -13.43
N PRO A 102 3.75 -0.19 -14.58
CA PRO A 102 4.05 -1.55 -14.97
C PRO A 102 4.95 -2.19 -13.91
N PHE A 103 4.67 -3.43 -13.58
CA PHE A 103 5.42 -4.15 -12.55
C PHE A 103 6.92 -4.10 -12.80
N LYS A 104 7.32 -4.29 -14.04
CA LYS A 104 8.72 -4.33 -14.41
C LYS A 104 9.46 -3.03 -14.07
N GLU A 105 8.82 -1.91 -14.35
CA GLU A 105 9.39 -0.60 -14.05
C GLU A 105 9.51 -0.39 -12.54
N MET A 106 8.46 -0.72 -11.80
CA MET A 106 8.45 -0.56 -10.36
C MET A 106 9.49 -1.46 -9.69
N PHE A 107 9.65 -2.68 -10.18
CA PHE A 107 10.66 -3.59 -9.67
C PHE A 107 12.06 -2.99 -9.83
N SER A 108 12.33 -2.40 -10.96
CA SER A 108 13.61 -1.77 -11.22
C SER A 108 13.89 -0.64 -10.23
N VAL A 109 12.90 0.20 -9.96
CA VAL A 109 13.04 1.30 -8.99
C VAL A 109 13.29 0.75 -7.59
N MET A 110 12.48 -0.22 -7.18
CA MET A 110 12.55 -0.74 -5.81
C MET A 110 13.78 -1.58 -5.52
N SER A 111 14.43 -2.09 -6.55
CA SER A 111 15.64 -2.91 -6.36
C SER A 111 16.89 -2.08 -6.15
N GLN A 112 16.83 -0.77 -6.35
CA GLN A 112 17.95 0.11 -6.11
C GLN A 112 18.11 0.37 -4.61
N LYS A 113 19.35 0.51 -4.16
CA LYS A 113 19.64 0.71 -2.74
C LYS A 113 19.14 2.08 -2.25
N THR A 114 19.34 3.08 -3.08
CA THR A 114 18.79 4.40 -2.81
C THR A 114 17.50 4.48 -3.61
N ILE A 115 16.40 4.43 -2.93
CA ILE A 115 15.13 4.37 -3.61
C ILE A 115 14.53 5.75 -3.59
N ASP A 116 14.52 6.40 -4.74
CA ASP A 116 13.81 7.64 -4.95
C ASP A 116 12.62 7.33 -5.83
N PHE A 117 11.43 7.51 -5.30
CA PHE A 117 10.24 7.39 -6.13
C PHE A 117 10.23 8.50 -7.17
N PRO A 118 9.75 8.19 -8.37
CA PRO A 118 9.59 9.21 -9.40
C PRO A 118 8.72 10.37 -8.92
N GLU A 119 8.97 11.56 -9.45
CA GLU A 119 8.27 12.76 -9.04
C GLU A 119 6.77 12.70 -9.23
N TYR A 120 6.31 11.89 -10.16
CA TYR A 120 4.89 11.79 -10.42
C TYR A 120 4.15 10.94 -9.39
N PHE A 121 4.84 10.36 -8.43
CA PHE A 121 4.17 9.73 -7.32
C PHE A 121 3.52 10.81 -6.47
N CYS A 122 2.38 10.45 -5.93
CA CYS A 122 1.67 11.36 -5.08
C CYS A 122 2.47 11.61 -3.81
N ASN A 123 2.82 12.88 -3.58
CA ASN A 123 3.48 13.26 -2.35
C ASN A 123 2.43 13.66 -1.35
N ASN A 124 2.46 13.00 -0.23
CA ASN A 124 1.52 13.23 0.82
C ASN A 124 2.05 14.29 1.77
N THR A 125 2.14 15.47 1.29
CA THR A 125 2.63 16.58 2.10
C THR A 125 1.49 17.33 2.74
#